data_b9c6554f263b017b2b1e11df19fc9c89
#
_entry.id   b9c6554f263b017b2b1e11df19fc9c89
#
_cell.length_a   1.000
_cell.length_b   1.000
_cell.length_c   1.000
_cell.angle_alpha   90.00
_cell.angle_beta   90.00
_cell.angle_gamma   90.00
#
_symmetry.space_group_name_H-M   'P 1'
#
loop_
_entity.id
_entity.type
_entity.pdbx_description
1 polymer ?
#
loop_
_entity_poly.entity_id
_entity_poly.type
_entity_poly.pdbx_seq_one_letter_code
_entity_poly.pdbx_strand_id
1 'polypeptide(L)'
;MNIALAVIQAAVFVLCMIAGDRLYLIGRCGTNLVLEQKQYWRLLTWVFLHSGLTHLGSNLLVQVLMGNTVERNLGHIRYLILYLVSGIGGNIVSVLYDRAQGVNTYSVGASGAVFGVMGALIVLIIKGRKKLRAGSSLPARAAFAVFYAVYAGFKNPYTDNAAHIGGLIFGLALGALLSIPIEDVDLRDLR
;
A
#
# COMPACT_ATOMS: atom_id res chain seq x y z
N MET A 1 -3.56 -2.98 -14.39
CA MET A 1 -2.61 -3.52 -13.39
C MET A 1 -3.23 -3.53 -11.99
N ASN A 2 -3.84 -2.44 -11.54
CA ASN A 2 -4.49 -2.32 -10.23
C ASN A 2 -5.51 -3.45 -9.96
N ILE A 3 -6.44 -3.65 -10.90
CA ILE A 3 -7.44 -4.73 -10.79
C ILE A 3 -6.77 -6.12 -10.81
N ALA A 4 -5.74 -6.32 -11.62
CA ALA A 4 -5.00 -7.60 -11.64
C ALA A 4 -4.36 -7.90 -10.27
N LEU A 5 -3.74 -6.91 -9.63
CA LEU A 5 -3.20 -7.06 -8.28
C LEU A 5 -4.30 -7.37 -7.26
N ALA A 6 -5.45 -6.71 -7.34
CA ALA A 6 -6.61 -6.98 -6.48
C ALA A 6 -7.13 -8.42 -6.65
N VAL A 7 -7.22 -8.90 -7.89
CA VAL A 7 -7.62 -10.30 -8.20
C VAL A 7 -6.60 -11.29 -7.65
N ILE A 8 -5.30 -11.01 -7.81
CA ILE A 8 -4.23 -11.87 -7.24
C ILE A 8 -4.35 -11.95 -5.71
N GLN A 9 -4.58 -10.83 -5.02
CA GLN A 9 -4.76 -10.83 -3.57
C GLN A 9 -5.98 -11.65 -3.14
N ALA A 10 -7.11 -11.49 -3.83
CA ALA A 10 -8.32 -12.29 -3.57
C ALA A 10 -8.07 -13.78 -3.82
N ALA A 11 -7.39 -14.13 -4.91
CA ALA A 11 -7.05 -15.51 -5.22
C ALA A 11 -6.09 -16.12 -4.18
N VAL A 12 -5.05 -15.39 -3.77
CA VAL A 12 -4.13 -15.83 -2.71
C VAL A 12 -4.87 -16.02 -1.39
N PHE A 13 -5.80 -15.13 -1.04
CA PHE A 13 -6.61 -15.27 0.16
C PHE A 13 -7.46 -16.56 0.14
N VAL A 14 -8.13 -16.84 -0.98
CA VAL A 14 -8.90 -18.09 -1.16
C VAL A 14 -7.99 -19.30 -1.08
N LEU A 15 -6.82 -19.27 -1.72
CA LEU A 15 -5.83 -20.35 -1.62
C LEU A 15 -5.35 -20.58 -0.17
N CYS A 16 -5.13 -19.53 0.61
CA CYS A 16 -4.80 -19.66 2.03
C CYS A 16 -5.95 -20.30 2.82
N MET A 17 -7.21 -19.98 2.51
CA MET A 17 -8.37 -20.62 3.15
C MET A 17 -8.44 -22.13 2.84
N ILE A 18 -8.11 -22.54 1.61
CA ILE A 18 -8.13 -23.95 1.19
C ILE A 18 -6.93 -24.74 1.73
N ALA A 19 -5.73 -24.14 1.64
CA ALA A 19 -4.47 -24.77 2.06
C ALA A 19 -4.24 -24.74 3.59
N GLY A 20 -5.12 -24.06 4.33
CA GLY A 20 -4.95 -23.82 5.74
C GLY A 20 -3.73 -22.91 6.03
N ASP A 21 -3.17 -23.05 7.22
CA ASP A 21 -2.10 -22.15 7.70
C ASP A 21 -0.77 -22.25 6.92
N ARG A 22 -0.57 -23.26 6.10
CA ARG A 22 0.72 -23.50 5.42
C ARG A 22 1.18 -22.32 4.59
N LEU A 23 0.34 -21.83 3.67
CA LEU A 23 0.71 -20.70 2.80
C LEU A 23 0.90 -19.41 3.60
N TYR A 24 0.07 -19.23 4.61
CA TYR A 24 0.17 -18.11 5.52
C TYR A 24 1.51 -18.12 6.28
N LEU A 25 1.91 -19.25 6.84
CA LEU A 25 3.17 -19.42 7.59
C LEU A 25 4.40 -19.24 6.69
N ILE A 26 4.34 -19.72 5.43
CA ILE A 26 5.44 -19.55 4.47
C ILE A 26 5.56 -18.08 4.05
N GLY A 27 4.45 -17.36 3.85
CA GLY A 27 4.46 -16.03 3.25
C GLY A 27 4.47 -14.86 4.23
N ARG A 28 4.02 -15.04 5.49
CA ARG A 28 4.01 -13.97 6.49
C ARG A 28 5.43 -13.46 6.77
N CYS A 29 5.56 -12.17 7.03
CA CYS A 29 6.83 -11.58 7.42
C CYS A 29 7.00 -11.61 8.96
N GLY A 30 8.22 -11.72 9.40
CA GLY A 30 8.63 -11.61 10.78
C GLY A 30 10.08 -11.16 10.84
N THR A 31 10.39 -10.32 11.82
CA THR A 31 11.71 -9.69 11.94
C THR A 31 12.84 -10.71 11.96
N ASN A 32 12.73 -11.76 12.77
CA ASN A 32 13.75 -12.83 12.85
C ASN A 32 13.84 -13.64 11.55
N LEU A 33 12.70 -13.87 10.86
CA LEU A 33 12.69 -14.59 9.60
C LEU A 33 13.47 -13.84 8.50
N VAL A 34 13.34 -12.52 8.47
CA VAL A 34 13.99 -11.67 7.47
C VAL A 34 15.46 -11.42 7.83
N LEU A 35 15.74 -10.98 9.07
CA LEU A 35 17.09 -10.52 9.44
C LEU A 35 18.04 -11.65 9.81
N GLU A 36 17.57 -12.67 10.54
CA GLU A 36 18.41 -13.76 11.03
C GLU A 36 18.42 -14.95 10.08
N GLN A 37 17.21 -15.35 9.59
CA GLN A 37 17.10 -16.47 8.65
C GLN A 37 17.24 -16.08 7.18
N LYS A 38 17.40 -14.76 6.88
CA LYS A 38 17.63 -14.20 5.54
C LYS A 38 16.53 -14.57 4.52
N GLN A 39 15.29 -14.74 5.00
CA GLN A 39 14.14 -15.08 4.17
C GLN A 39 13.52 -13.82 3.53
N TYR A 40 14.31 -13.12 2.68
CA TYR A 40 13.97 -11.82 2.11
C TYR A 40 12.75 -11.84 1.19
N TRP A 41 12.40 -13.00 0.60
CA TRP A 41 11.16 -13.12 -0.21
C TRP A 41 9.90 -12.78 0.57
N ARG A 42 9.92 -12.89 1.88
CA ARG A 42 8.81 -12.55 2.76
C ARG A 42 8.43 -11.08 2.71
N LEU A 43 9.39 -10.19 2.40
CA LEU A 43 9.12 -8.78 2.18
C LEU A 43 8.18 -8.54 1.00
N LEU A 44 8.18 -9.43 0.00
CA LEU A 44 7.29 -9.38 -1.14
C LEU A 44 6.01 -10.18 -0.90
N THR A 45 6.10 -11.42 -0.40
CA THR A 45 4.93 -12.29 -0.24
C THR A 45 3.93 -11.76 0.77
N TRP A 46 4.39 -11.06 1.79
CA TRP A 46 3.57 -10.36 2.76
C TRP A 46 2.48 -9.48 2.11
N VAL A 47 2.84 -8.74 1.07
CA VAL A 47 1.94 -7.80 0.37
C VAL A 47 0.66 -8.47 -0.17
N PHE A 48 0.70 -9.77 -0.40
CA PHE A 48 -0.42 -10.52 -0.98
C PHE A 48 -1.25 -11.30 0.04
N LEU A 49 -0.79 -11.39 1.29
CA LEU A 49 -1.46 -12.14 2.35
C LEU A 49 -2.39 -11.24 3.18
N HIS A 50 -3.48 -11.79 3.68
CA HIS A 50 -4.43 -11.07 4.54
C HIS A 50 -4.92 -11.96 5.68
N SER A 51 -5.03 -11.37 6.87
CA SER A 51 -5.41 -12.08 8.10
C SER A 51 -6.90 -12.38 8.23
N GLY A 52 -7.73 -11.85 7.33
CA GLY A 52 -9.17 -12.07 7.34
C GLY A 52 -9.91 -11.28 6.27
N LEU A 53 -11.19 -11.60 6.06
CA LEU A 53 -12.01 -11.02 5.00
C LEU A 53 -12.16 -9.50 5.13
N THR A 54 -12.34 -9.00 6.36
CA THR A 54 -12.44 -7.54 6.61
C THR A 54 -11.14 -6.83 6.25
N HIS A 55 -9.99 -7.44 6.59
CA HIS A 55 -8.67 -6.89 6.26
C HIS A 55 -8.45 -6.87 4.73
N LEU A 56 -8.75 -7.97 4.04
CA LEU A 56 -8.71 -8.00 2.57
C LEU A 56 -9.64 -6.95 1.96
N GLY A 57 -10.91 -6.93 2.38
CA GLY A 57 -11.93 -6.04 1.84
C GLY A 57 -11.57 -4.57 1.97
N SER A 58 -11.06 -4.14 3.14
CA SER A 58 -10.62 -2.76 3.35
C SER A 58 -9.44 -2.38 2.45
N ASN A 59 -8.45 -3.26 2.30
CA ASN A 59 -7.33 -3.03 1.39
C ASN A 59 -7.79 -2.94 -0.07
N LEU A 60 -8.61 -3.88 -0.53
CA LEU A 60 -9.12 -3.89 -1.91
C LEU A 60 -9.97 -2.67 -2.21
N LEU A 61 -10.82 -2.25 -1.27
CA LEU A 61 -11.67 -1.07 -1.45
C LEU A 61 -10.81 0.18 -1.70
N VAL A 62 -9.87 0.46 -0.81
CA VAL A 62 -8.99 1.64 -0.92
C VAL A 62 -8.11 1.53 -2.16
N GLN A 63 -7.52 0.35 -2.41
CA GLN A 63 -6.70 0.08 -3.58
C GLN A 63 -7.45 0.36 -4.89
N VAL A 64 -8.66 -0.17 -5.05
CA VAL A 64 -9.44 0.00 -6.29
C VAL A 64 -9.87 1.46 -6.46
N LEU A 65 -10.39 2.10 -5.40
CA LEU A 65 -10.86 3.47 -5.48
C LEU A 65 -9.75 4.48 -5.80
N MET A 66 -8.58 4.33 -5.20
CA MET A 66 -7.47 5.27 -5.39
C MET A 66 -6.49 4.82 -6.47
N GLY A 67 -6.25 3.51 -6.55
CA GLY A 67 -5.27 2.94 -7.45
C GLY A 67 -5.62 3.10 -8.92
N ASN A 68 -6.90 3.05 -9.29
CA ASN A 68 -7.33 3.28 -10.68
C ASN A 68 -6.92 4.67 -11.17
N THR A 69 -7.08 5.69 -10.32
CA THR A 69 -6.65 7.05 -10.67
C THR A 69 -5.13 7.15 -10.80
N VAL A 70 -4.40 6.59 -9.84
CA VAL A 70 -2.94 6.61 -9.88
C VAL A 70 -2.42 5.84 -11.11
N GLU A 71 -2.99 4.68 -11.40
CA GLU A 71 -2.61 3.87 -12.57
C GLU A 71 -2.87 4.58 -13.89
N ARG A 72 -4.02 5.27 -14.05
CA ARG A 72 -4.32 6.05 -15.26
C ARG A 72 -3.29 7.16 -15.50
N ASN A 73 -2.81 7.79 -14.44
CA ASN A 73 -1.83 8.88 -14.54
C ASN A 73 -0.38 8.40 -14.69
N LEU A 74 -0.01 7.27 -14.09
CA LEU A 74 1.35 6.73 -14.17
C LEU A 74 1.54 5.72 -15.32
N GLY A 75 0.48 5.07 -15.76
CA GLY A 75 0.52 3.90 -16.63
C GLY A 75 0.79 2.59 -15.85
N HIS A 76 0.53 1.47 -16.50
CA HIS A 76 0.49 0.15 -15.87
C HIS A 76 1.82 -0.26 -15.20
N ILE A 77 2.94 -0.06 -15.89
CA ILE A 77 4.26 -0.51 -15.40
C ILE A 77 4.74 0.35 -14.21
N ARG A 78 4.61 1.68 -14.33
CA ARG A 78 5.00 2.59 -13.24
C ARG A 78 4.12 2.37 -12.01
N TYR A 79 2.84 2.09 -12.19
CA TYR A 79 1.93 1.73 -11.11
C TYR A 79 2.37 0.43 -10.42
N LEU A 80 2.75 -0.60 -11.18
CA LEU A 80 3.25 -1.86 -10.62
C LEU A 80 4.53 -1.64 -9.80
N ILE A 81 5.47 -0.87 -10.33
CA ILE A 81 6.70 -0.50 -9.62
C ILE A 81 6.37 0.25 -8.33
N LEU A 82 5.51 1.28 -8.41
CA LEU A 82 5.04 2.03 -7.25
C LEU A 82 4.48 1.09 -6.17
N TYR A 83 3.56 0.21 -6.56
CA TYR A 83 2.85 -0.69 -5.67
C TYR A 83 3.81 -1.65 -4.94
N LEU A 84 4.63 -2.36 -5.71
CA LEU A 84 5.55 -3.35 -5.16
C LEU A 84 6.68 -2.71 -4.33
N VAL A 85 7.28 -1.63 -4.82
CA VAL A 85 8.38 -0.97 -4.11
C VAL A 85 7.88 -0.29 -2.84
N SER A 86 6.69 0.32 -2.85
CA SER A 86 6.09 0.89 -1.63
C SER A 86 5.73 -0.21 -0.62
N GLY A 87 5.19 -1.33 -1.07
CA GLY A 87 4.89 -2.47 -0.21
C GLY A 87 6.14 -3.07 0.43
N ILE A 88 7.16 -3.36 -0.38
CA ILE A 88 8.45 -3.89 0.11
C ILE A 88 9.14 -2.88 1.02
N GLY A 89 9.16 -1.59 0.63
CA GLY A 89 9.76 -0.52 1.42
C GLY A 89 9.07 -0.33 2.76
N GLY A 90 7.74 -0.37 2.78
CA GLY A 90 6.97 -0.36 4.03
C GLY A 90 7.33 -1.54 4.94
N ASN A 91 7.44 -2.74 4.38
CA ASN A 91 7.80 -3.94 5.12
C ASN A 91 9.24 -3.88 5.68
N ILE A 92 10.18 -3.29 4.92
CA ILE A 92 11.54 -3.04 5.42
C ILE A 92 11.51 -2.08 6.61
N VAL A 93 10.75 -0.98 6.52
CA VAL A 93 10.61 -0.02 7.63
C VAL A 93 10.03 -0.71 8.86
N SER A 94 9.01 -1.55 8.70
CA SER A 94 8.42 -2.32 9.79
C SER A 94 9.42 -3.25 10.46
N VAL A 95 10.15 -4.06 9.68
CA VAL A 95 11.16 -4.99 10.19
C VAL A 95 12.27 -4.24 10.95
N LEU A 96 12.72 -3.10 10.43
CA LEU A 96 13.75 -2.28 11.08
C LEU A 96 13.23 -1.62 12.36
N TYR A 97 11.97 -1.17 12.35
CA TYR A 97 11.31 -0.61 13.52
C TYR A 97 11.19 -1.67 14.65
N ASP A 98 10.68 -2.85 14.32
CA ASP A 98 10.57 -3.97 15.26
C ASP A 98 11.94 -4.36 15.85
N ARG A 99 12.96 -4.41 15.00
CA ARG A 99 14.34 -4.68 15.44
C ARG A 99 14.83 -3.63 16.43
N ALA A 100 14.55 -2.35 16.17
CA ALA A 100 14.94 -1.25 17.05
C ALA A 100 14.19 -1.30 18.41
N GLN A 101 12.96 -1.80 18.41
CA GLN A 101 12.16 -1.99 19.64
C GLN A 101 12.49 -3.30 20.39
N GLY A 102 13.33 -4.17 19.82
CA GLY A 102 13.64 -5.47 20.39
C GLY A 102 12.47 -6.47 20.35
N VAL A 103 11.51 -6.26 19.43
CA VAL A 103 10.33 -7.13 19.28
C VAL A 103 10.42 -7.94 18.01
N ASN A 104 9.65 -9.04 17.94
CA ASN A 104 9.53 -9.89 16.76
C ASN A 104 8.06 -10.11 16.47
N THR A 105 7.47 -9.19 15.71
CA THR A 105 6.07 -9.30 15.27
C THR A 105 5.95 -10.05 13.96
N TYR A 106 4.77 -10.61 13.72
CA TYR A 106 4.42 -11.23 12.45
C TYR A 106 3.27 -10.45 11.82
N SER A 107 3.51 -9.95 10.62
CA SER A 107 2.53 -9.14 9.92
C SER A 107 2.23 -9.68 8.52
N VAL A 108 1.07 -9.33 8.01
CA VAL A 108 0.60 -9.58 6.64
C VAL A 108 -0.30 -8.44 6.19
N GLY A 109 -0.32 -8.14 4.90
CA GLY A 109 -1.27 -7.20 4.32
C GLY A 109 -0.69 -6.36 3.19
N ALA A 110 -1.56 -6.01 2.26
CA ALA A 110 -1.26 -5.09 1.17
C ALA A 110 -1.16 -3.62 1.63
N SER A 111 -1.47 -3.34 2.89
CA SER A 111 -1.69 -1.97 3.38
C SER A 111 -0.48 -1.05 3.18
N GLY A 112 0.75 -1.51 3.35
CA GLY A 112 1.95 -0.73 3.03
C GLY A 112 1.97 -0.26 1.57
N ALA A 113 1.65 -1.16 0.62
CA ALA A 113 1.53 -0.80 -0.79
C ALA A 113 0.35 0.15 -1.05
N VAL A 114 -0.79 -0.07 -0.40
CA VAL A 114 -1.98 0.80 -0.49
C VAL A 114 -1.66 2.20 0.03
N PHE A 115 -0.96 2.33 1.15
CA PHE A 115 -0.45 3.63 1.64
C PHE A 115 0.52 4.27 0.64
N GLY A 116 1.32 3.47 -0.07
CA GLY A 116 2.15 3.94 -1.18
C GLY A 116 1.32 4.55 -2.32
N VAL A 117 0.23 3.88 -2.70
CA VAL A 117 -0.72 4.41 -3.69
C VAL A 117 -1.35 5.73 -3.20
N MET A 118 -1.70 5.82 -1.91
CA MET A 118 -2.21 7.07 -1.30
C MET A 118 -1.17 8.19 -1.38
N GLY A 119 0.10 7.89 -1.08
CA GLY A 119 1.20 8.84 -1.21
C GLY A 119 1.38 9.38 -2.62
N ALA A 120 1.36 8.49 -3.61
CA ALA A 120 1.43 8.88 -5.02
C ALA A 120 0.22 9.73 -5.45
N LEU A 121 -0.99 9.40 -4.98
CA LEU A 121 -2.19 10.20 -5.23
C LEU A 121 -2.06 11.63 -4.68
N ILE A 122 -1.52 11.79 -3.48
CA ILE A 122 -1.26 13.11 -2.90
C ILE A 122 -0.34 13.92 -3.82
N VAL A 123 0.74 13.31 -4.31
CA VAL A 123 1.68 13.98 -5.24
C VAL A 123 0.98 14.39 -6.53
N LEU A 124 0.17 13.50 -7.13
CA LEU A 124 -0.60 13.80 -8.34
C LEU A 124 -1.57 14.97 -8.12
N ILE A 125 -2.25 15.01 -6.98
CA ILE A 125 -3.15 16.11 -6.61
C ILE A 125 -2.36 17.42 -6.48
N ILE A 126 -1.22 17.41 -5.81
CA ILE A 126 -0.37 18.61 -5.64
C ILE A 126 0.14 19.11 -7.01
N LYS A 127 0.67 18.21 -7.84
CA LYS A 127 1.14 18.56 -9.19
C LYS A 127 0.01 19.03 -10.11
N GLY A 128 -1.15 18.39 -10.04
CA GLY A 128 -2.32 18.67 -10.86
C GLY A 128 -3.25 19.77 -10.33
N ARG A 129 -2.94 20.39 -9.17
CA ARG A 129 -3.87 21.34 -8.50
C ARG A 129 -4.34 22.51 -9.36
N LYS A 130 -3.51 22.96 -10.34
CA LYS A 130 -3.87 24.04 -11.26
C LYS A 130 -4.97 23.63 -12.26
N LYS A 131 -5.12 22.33 -12.52
CA LYS A 131 -6.18 21.77 -13.38
C LYS A 131 -7.44 21.38 -12.61
N LEU A 132 -7.37 21.40 -11.27
CA LEU A 132 -8.55 21.16 -10.43
C LEU A 132 -9.52 22.32 -10.56
N ARG A 133 -10.81 22.01 -10.62
CA ARG A 133 -11.86 23.05 -10.59
C ARG A 133 -11.76 23.87 -9.31
N ALA A 134 -11.98 25.17 -9.42
CA ALA A 134 -12.12 26.03 -8.23
C ALA A 134 -13.20 25.42 -7.30
N GLY A 135 -12.87 25.26 -6.01
CA GLY A 135 -13.74 24.61 -5.03
C GLY A 135 -13.75 23.09 -5.04
N SER A 136 -12.86 22.42 -5.80
CA SER A 136 -12.73 20.95 -5.76
C SER A 136 -12.44 20.46 -4.33
N SER A 137 -13.27 19.55 -3.83
CA SER A 137 -13.09 18.91 -2.51
C SER A 137 -12.08 17.75 -2.53
N LEU A 138 -11.55 17.38 -3.71
CA LEU A 138 -10.67 16.22 -3.86
C LEU A 138 -9.44 16.25 -2.96
N PRO A 139 -8.66 17.36 -2.86
CA PRO A 139 -7.51 17.41 -1.97
C PRO A 139 -7.88 17.18 -0.50
N ALA A 140 -8.99 17.77 -0.06
CA ALA A 140 -9.49 17.61 1.31
C ALA A 140 -9.95 16.17 1.56
N ARG A 141 -10.63 15.54 0.61
CA ARG A 141 -11.07 14.14 0.72
C ARG A 141 -9.90 13.16 0.76
N ALA A 142 -8.88 13.37 -0.07
CA ALA A 142 -7.66 12.57 -0.05
C ALA A 142 -6.90 12.72 1.26
N ALA A 143 -6.71 13.95 1.74
CA ALA A 143 -6.07 14.23 3.03
C ALA A 143 -6.86 13.60 4.19
N PHE A 144 -8.20 13.72 4.20
CA PHE A 144 -9.05 13.09 5.20
C PHE A 144 -8.93 11.56 5.17
N ALA A 145 -8.93 10.94 3.98
CA ALA A 145 -8.80 9.48 3.85
C ALA A 145 -7.46 8.97 4.41
N VAL A 146 -6.34 9.67 4.09
CA VAL A 146 -5.02 9.35 4.64
C VAL A 146 -5.02 9.53 6.16
N PHE A 147 -5.49 10.68 6.65
CA PHE A 147 -5.57 10.95 8.09
C PHE A 147 -6.39 9.90 8.83
N TYR A 148 -7.58 9.58 8.30
CA TYR A 148 -8.45 8.57 8.91
C TYR A 148 -7.82 7.18 8.90
N ALA A 149 -7.16 6.77 7.81
CA ALA A 149 -6.50 5.47 7.71
C ALA A 149 -5.34 5.35 8.72
N VAL A 150 -4.53 6.41 8.86
CA VAL A 150 -3.46 6.50 9.87
C VAL A 150 -4.06 6.46 11.29
N TYR A 151 -5.06 7.30 11.56
CA TYR A 151 -5.72 7.35 12.87
C TYR A 151 -6.34 6.00 13.26
N ALA A 152 -7.07 5.36 12.32
CA ALA A 152 -7.66 4.04 12.55
C ALA A 152 -6.60 2.98 12.82
N GLY A 153 -5.44 3.06 12.15
CA GLY A 153 -4.28 2.21 12.40
C GLY A 153 -3.76 2.35 13.83
N PHE A 154 -3.62 3.58 14.34
CA PHE A 154 -3.17 3.80 15.72
C PHE A 154 -4.17 3.34 16.79
N LYS A 155 -5.45 3.25 16.45
CA LYS A 155 -6.49 2.72 17.36
C LYS A 155 -6.52 1.20 17.42
N ASN A 156 -5.96 0.51 16.45
CA ASN A 156 -5.93 -0.94 16.39
C ASN A 156 -4.52 -1.45 16.71
N PRO A 157 -4.32 -2.14 17.85
CA PRO A 157 -3.00 -2.62 18.26
C PRO A 157 -2.41 -3.70 17.33
N TYR A 158 -3.24 -4.28 16.47
CA TYR A 158 -2.81 -5.28 15.47
C TYR A 158 -2.43 -4.66 14.12
N THR A 159 -2.38 -3.34 14.03
CA THR A 159 -2.03 -2.64 12.80
C THR A 159 -0.54 -2.31 12.76
N ASP A 160 0.11 -2.70 11.68
CA ASP A 160 1.52 -2.38 11.42
C ASP A 160 1.65 -0.94 10.89
N ASN A 161 1.67 0.01 11.84
CA ASN A 161 1.79 1.43 11.50
C ASN A 161 3.15 1.80 10.92
N ALA A 162 4.22 1.06 11.25
CA ALA A 162 5.53 1.28 10.67
C ALA A 162 5.52 0.96 9.17
N ALA A 163 4.88 -0.15 8.76
CA ALA A 163 4.69 -0.48 7.36
C ALA A 163 3.82 0.57 6.64
N HIS A 164 2.77 1.10 7.27
CA HIS A 164 1.91 2.15 6.71
C HIS A 164 2.68 3.43 6.44
N ILE A 165 3.42 3.93 7.44
CA ILE A 165 4.23 5.14 7.32
C ILE A 165 5.34 4.94 6.28
N GLY A 166 6.06 3.82 6.34
CA GLY A 166 7.07 3.47 5.35
C GLY A 166 6.50 3.46 3.93
N GLY A 167 5.39 2.74 3.73
CA GLY A 167 4.71 2.69 2.44
C GLY A 167 4.30 4.07 1.92
N LEU A 168 3.73 4.92 2.78
CA LEU A 168 3.37 6.30 2.44
C LEU A 168 4.58 7.12 1.99
N ILE A 169 5.70 7.05 2.70
CA ILE A 169 6.94 7.76 2.37
C ILE A 169 7.47 7.30 1.01
N PHE A 170 7.58 5.98 0.79
CA PHE A 170 7.97 5.43 -0.52
C PHE A 170 7.02 5.87 -1.63
N GLY A 171 5.72 5.87 -1.35
CA GLY A 171 4.70 6.31 -2.29
C GLY A 171 4.79 7.78 -2.67
N LEU A 172 5.06 8.66 -1.71
CA LEU A 172 5.33 10.08 -1.96
C LEU A 172 6.57 10.27 -2.85
N ALA A 173 7.67 9.59 -2.52
CA ALA A 173 8.92 9.68 -3.27
C ALA A 173 8.77 9.15 -4.70
N LEU A 174 8.19 7.95 -4.86
CA LEU A 174 7.97 7.34 -6.18
C LEU A 174 6.90 8.08 -6.98
N GLY A 175 5.85 8.58 -6.34
CA GLY A 175 4.86 9.45 -6.98
C GLY A 175 5.49 10.70 -7.56
N ALA A 176 6.44 11.31 -6.85
CA ALA A 176 7.17 12.48 -7.36
C ALA A 176 8.09 12.13 -8.53
N LEU A 177 8.77 10.98 -8.44
CA LEU A 177 9.74 10.51 -9.45
C LEU A 177 9.07 10.00 -10.72
N LEU A 178 8.00 9.20 -10.59
CA LEU A 178 7.37 8.46 -11.69
C LEU A 178 6.26 9.25 -12.39
N SER A 179 5.77 10.36 -11.76
CA SER A 179 4.69 11.13 -12.35
C SER A 179 5.14 11.87 -13.62
N ILE A 180 4.28 11.82 -14.63
CA ILE A 180 4.43 12.56 -15.87
C ILE A 180 4.34 14.09 -15.59
N PRO A 181 4.87 14.98 -16.46
CA PRO A 181 4.72 16.43 -16.34
C PRO A 181 3.25 16.83 -16.12
N ILE A 182 3.04 17.93 -15.38
CA ILE A 182 1.69 18.40 -14.95
C ILE A 182 0.73 18.61 -16.13
N GLU A 183 1.27 18.86 -17.32
CA GLU A 183 0.48 19.08 -18.55
C GLU A 183 -0.35 17.85 -18.94
N ASP A 184 0.10 16.64 -18.60
CA ASP A 184 -0.50 15.37 -18.98
C ASP A 184 -1.27 14.66 -17.87
N VAL A 185 -1.37 15.26 -16.66
CA VAL A 185 -2.10 14.65 -15.54
C VAL A 185 -3.60 14.79 -15.75
N ASP A 186 -4.29 13.67 -15.95
CA ASP A 186 -5.75 13.62 -16.06
C ASP A 186 -6.40 13.40 -14.66
N LEU A 187 -7.04 14.46 -14.18
CA LEU A 187 -7.77 14.44 -12.90
C LEU A 187 -9.30 14.40 -13.07
N ARG A 188 -9.80 14.23 -14.30
CA ARG A 188 -11.25 14.28 -14.58
C ARG A 188 -12.02 13.14 -13.96
N ASP A 189 -11.37 12.01 -13.73
CA ASP A 189 -11.96 10.79 -13.15
C ASP A 189 -11.96 10.76 -11.61
N LEU A 190 -11.56 11.85 -10.98
CA LEU A 190 -11.58 12.00 -9.52
C LEU A 190 -12.89 12.63 -9.02
N ARG A 191 -13.97 12.55 -9.82
CA ARG A 191 -15.31 13.06 -9.51
C ARG A 191 -16.11 12.08 -8.68
#